data_d624e7a34bfe6d33fca6369f9212d46f
#
_entry.id   d624e7a34bfe6d33fca6369f9212d46f
#
_cell.length_a   1.000
_cell.length_b   1.000
_cell.length_c   1.000
_cell.angle_alpha   90.00
_cell.angle_beta   90.00
_cell.angle_gamma   90.00
#
_symmetry.space_group_name_H-M   'P 1'
#
loop_
_entity.id
_entity.type
_entity.pdbx_description
1 polymer ?
#
loop_
_entity_poly.entity_id
_entity_poly.type
_entity_poly.pdbx_seq_one_letter_code
_entity_poly.pdbx_strand_id
1 'polypeptide(L)'
;MAPQKGNLMTFREDVRVLDCTIRDGGLCNDFRFTDDFVRDLYQTNLATGTDYMEFGYKASVDLFNPEDFGKWKFCSDEDIYDIVGDNDTNMKISVMADVGRTDYKRDICERSNSPVDLVRVATYVKTIPAAIDMIEHCAKMGYETTCNVMAVTQARREDLLEALELLGKSPIHTVYIVDSYGSLYPEEIRDISDMYLEKMDKYGKQVGIHAH
;
A
#
# COMPACT_ATOMS: atom_id res chain seq x y z
N MET A 1 -7.71 12.21 26.15
CA MET A 1 -8.93 13.00 26.39
C MET A 1 -10.14 12.13 26.16
N ALA A 2 -11.13 12.10 27.06
CA ALA A 2 -12.37 11.40 26.79
C ALA A 2 -13.10 12.09 25.62
N PRO A 3 -13.68 11.35 24.65
CA PRO A 3 -14.38 11.93 23.53
C PRO A 3 -15.56 12.78 24.04
N GLN A 4 -15.66 14.00 23.52
CA GLN A 4 -16.82 14.84 23.84
C GLN A 4 -18.09 14.18 23.28
N LYS A 5 -19.14 14.07 24.13
CA LYS A 5 -20.44 13.58 23.68
C LYS A 5 -20.96 14.47 22.55
N GLY A 6 -21.22 13.87 21.39
CA GLY A 6 -21.80 14.56 20.23
C GLY A 6 -20.86 14.72 19.01
N ASN A 7 -19.58 14.39 19.11
CA ASN A 7 -18.70 14.36 17.93
C ASN A 7 -18.82 13.01 17.21
N LEU A 8 -19.37 13.01 16.01
CA LEU A 8 -19.43 11.83 15.14
C LEU A 8 -18.05 11.41 14.62
N MET A 9 -17.13 12.38 14.54
CA MET A 9 -15.75 12.15 14.10
C MET A 9 -14.80 12.75 15.13
N THR A 10 -13.82 11.97 15.55
CA THR A 10 -12.75 12.41 16.44
C THR A 10 -11.43 12.22 15.71
N PHE A 11 -10.63 13.28 15.65
CA PHE A 11 -9.26 13.17 15.15
C PHE A 11 -8.45 12.18 15.98
N ARG A 12 -7.76 11.29 15.31
CA ARG A 12 -6.94 10.23 15.89
C ARG A 12 -5.50 10.40 15.40
N GLU A 13 -4.63 10.89 16.27
CA GLU A 13 -3.21 11.10 15.97
C GLU A 13 -2.45 9.79 15.67
N ASP A 14 -3.00 8.67 16.15
CA ASP A 14 -2.44 7.33 15.95
C ASP A 14 -2.86 6.66 14.63
N VAL A 15 -3.79 7.27 13.88
CA VAL A 15 -4.26 6.76 12.58
C VAL A 15 -3.57 7.50 11.45
N ARG A 16 -2.93 6.74 10.55
CA ARG A 16 -2.30 7.26 9.33
C ARG A 16 -3.24 7.12 8.14
N VAL A 17 -3.23 8.13 7.29
CA VAL A 17 -4.03 8.17 6.06
C VAL A 17 -3.11 8.03 4.85
N LEU A 18 -3.44 7.08 3.98
CA LEU A 18 -2.78 6.88 2.70
C LEU A 18 -3.79 7.12 1.58
N ASP A 19 -3.51 8.13 0.74
CA ASP A 19 -4.26 8.36 -0.49
C ASP A 19 -3.79 7.39 -1.58
N CYS A 20 -4.71 6.67 -2.20
CA CYS A 20 -4.43 5.75 -3.31
C CYS A 20 -5.23 6.09 -4.56
N THR A 21 -5.64 7.34 -4.72
CA THR A 21 -6.49 7.79 -5.84
C THR A 21 -5.88 7.45 -7.20
N ILE A 22 -4.58 7.66 -7.39
CA ILE A 22 -3.92 7.36 -8.67
C ILE A 22 -3.79 5.84 -8.86
N ARG A 23 -3.33 5.13 -7.83
CA ARG A 23 -3.10 3.69 -7.94
C ARG A 23 -4.40 2.93 -8.13
N ASP A 24 -5.39 3.17 -7.27
CA ASP A 24 -6.65 2.42 -7.26
C ASP A 24 -7.62 2.93 -8.33
N GLY A 25 -7.80 4.25 -8.42
CA GLY A 25 -8.59 4.87 -9.48
C GLY A 25 -8.05 4.60 -10.89
N GLY A 26 -6.75 4.33 -11.02
CA GLY A 26 -6.12 3.92 -12.29
C GLY A 26 -6.72 2.64 -12.89
N LEU A 27 -7.31 1.78 -12.08
CA LEU A 27 -8.02 0.59 -12.57
C LEU A 27 -9.28 0.95 -13.40
N CYS A 28 -9.81 2.17 -13.26
CA CYS A 28 -10.99 2.63 -13.98
C CYS A 28 -10.67 3.34 -15.31
N ASN A 29 -9.41 3.81 -15.51
CA ASN A 29 -9.01 4.62 -16.67
C ASN A 29 -7.68 4.17 -17.29
N ASP A 30 -7.26 2.94 -17.08
CA ASP A 30 -5.99 2.38 -17.54
C ASP A 30 -4.77 3.20 -17.10
N PHE A 31 -4.84 3.81 -15.92
CA PHE A 31 -3.77 4.65 -15.34
C PHE A 31 -3.44 5.91 -16.15
N ARG A 32 -4.39 6.39 -16.96
CA ARG A 32 -4.25 7.56 -17.82
C ARG A 32 -4.66 8.83 -17.08
N PHE A 33 -3.81 9.27 -16.15
CA PHE A 33 -3.92 10.57 -15.50
C PHE A 33 -2.90 11.54 -16.10
N THR A 34 -3.28 12.80 -16.27
CA THR A 34 -2.35 13.86 -16.69
C THR A 34 -1.44 14.26 -15.53
N ASP A 35 -0.24 14.72 -15.84
CA ASP A 35 0.71 15.18 -14.81
C ASP A 35 0.15 16.36 -14.00
N ASP A 36 -0.61 17.23 -14.64
CA ASP A 36 -1.27 18.35 -13.95
C ASP A 36 -2.26 17.85 -12.90
N PHE A 37 -3.08 16.85 -13.23
CA PHE A 37 -4.01 16.24 -12.27
C PHE A 37 -3.25 15.60 -11.09
N VAL A 38 -2.19 14.85 -11.38
CA VAL A 38 -1.39 14.17 -10.33
C VAL A 38 -0.67 15.19 -9.45
N ARG A 39 -0.18 16.29 -10.03
CA ARG A 39 0.46 17.39 -9.29
C ARG A 39 -0.55 18.12 -8.40
N ASP A 40 -1.74 18.40 -8.92
CA ASP A 40 -2.81 19.05 -8.13
C ASP A 40 -3.25 18.17 -6.96
N LEU A 41 -3.36 16.84 -7.18
CA LEU A 41 -3.66 15.88 -6.12
C LEU A 41 -2.55 15.83 -5.09
N TYR A 42 -1.29 15.80 -5.51
CA TYR A 42 -0.13 15.84 -4.60
C TYR A 42 -0.17 17.09 -3.71
N GLN A 43 -0.40 18.28 -4.30
CA GLN A 43 -0.51 19.52 -3.54
C GLN A 43 -1.72 19.54 -2.60
N THR A 44 -2.83 18.94 -3.01
CA THR A 44 -4.03 18.80 -2.16
C THR A 44 -3.75 17.89 -0.97
N ASN A 45 -3.08 16.77 -1.17
CA ASN A 45 -2.68 15.86 -0.10
C ASN A 45 -1.72 16.52 0.89
N LEU A 46 -0.78 17.32 0.42
CA LEU A 46 0.08 18.14 1.29
C LEU A 46 -0.72 19.13 2.14
N ALA A 47 -1.65 19.85 1.51
CA ALA A 47 -2.46 20.86 2.18
C ALA A 47 -3.42 20.27 3.24
N THR A 48 -3.86 19.01 3.05
CA THR A 48 -4.75 18.30 3.98
C THR A 48 -4.01 17.52 5.06
N GLY A 49 -2.68 17.42 4.98
CA GLY A 49 -1.86 16.70 5.95
C GLY A 49 -1.98 15.17 5.82
N THR A 50 -2.22 14.67 4.60
CA THR A 50 -2.19 13.24 4.28
C THR A 50 -0.79 12.68 4.56
N ASP A 51 -0.71 11.51 5.21
CA ASP A 51 0.58 10.94 5.61
C ASP A 51 1.32 10.26 4.45
N TYR A 52 0.58 9.63 3.52
CA TYR A 52 1.14 8.90 2.37
C TYR A 52 0.33 9.17 1.10
N MET A 53 1.00 9.24 -0.05
CA MET A 53 0.36 9.22 -1.37
C MET A 53 0.92 8.08 -2.21
N GLU A 54 0.04 7.22 -2.74
CA GLU A 54 0.39 6.09 -3.61
C GLU A 54 0.19 6.45 -5.08
N PHE A 55 1.29 6.53 -5.83
CA PHE A 55 1.28 6.99 -7.21
C PHE A 55 0.81 5.94 -8.21
N GLY A 56 1.02 4.67 -7.93
CA GLY A 56 0.58 3.61 -8.84
C GLY A 56 1.34 2.30 -8.61
N TYR A 57 1.51 1.54 -9.69
CA TYR A 57 2.18 0.24 -9.63
C TYR A 57 3.61 0.29 -10.16
N LYS A 58 4.46 -0.61 -9.67
CA LYS A 58 5.71 -1.03 -10.32
C LYS A 58 5.44 -2.27 -11.18
N ALA A 59 4.51 -2.15 -12.15
CA ALA A 59 4.15 -3.28 -13.02
C ALA A 59 5.28 -3.58 -14.02
N SER A 60 5.55 -4.87 -14.25
CA SER A 60 6.56 -5.29 -15.21
C SER A 60 6.14 -5.03 -16.65
N VAL A 61 6.96 -4.34 -17.42
CA VAL A 61 6.76 -4.11 -18.85
C VAL A 61 6.84 -5.39 -19.70
N ASP A 62 7.37 -6.47 -19.14
CA ASP A 62 7.39 -7.78 -19.80
C ASP A 62 6.04 -8.47 -19.75
N LEU A 63 5.15 -8.05 -18.82
CA LEU A 63 3.81 -8.61 -18.62
C LEU A 63 2.70 -7.68 -19.09
N PHE A 64 2.94 -6.38 -19.10
CA PHE A 64 1.98 -5.36 -19.46
C PHE A 64 2.57 -4.47 -20.56
N ASN A 65 1.88 -4.38 -21.70
CA ASN A 65 2.32 -3.54 -22.78
C ASN A 65 2.15 -2.04 -22.40
N PRO A 66 3.22 -1.21 -22.42
CA PRO A 66 3.13 0.21 -22.09
C PRO A 66 2.19 1.03 -22.99
N GLU A 67 1.86 0.55 -24.20
CA GLU A 67 0.91 1.24 -25.10
C GLU A 67 -0.54 1.13 -24.60
N ASP A 68 -0.85 0.08 -23.82
CA ASP A 68 -2.20 -0.18 -23.32
C ASP A 68 -2.54 0.65 -22.08
N PHE A 69 -1.52 1.13 -21.35
CA PHE A 69 -1.69 1.78 -20.05
C PHE A 69 -0.99 3.15 -20.00
N GLY A 70 -1.47 4.00 -19.08
CA GLY A 70 -0.75 5.21 -18.69
C GLY A 70 0.49 4.92 -17.84
N LYS A 71 1.40 5.90 -17.75
CA LYS A 71 2.70 5.77 -17.07
C LYS A 71 2.61 5.39 -15.58
N TRP A 72 1.48 5.72 -14.92
CA TRP A 72 1.24 5.41 -13.51
C TRP A 72 0.97 3.92 -13.24
N LYS A 73 0.83 3.10 -14.28
CA LYS A 73 0.89 1.64 -14.19
C LYS A 73 2.30 1.13 -13.89
N PHE A 74 3.31 1.85 -14.35
CA PHE A 74 4.71 1.44 -14.27
C PHE A 74 5.51 2.27 -13.26
N CYS A 75 5.06 3.50 -12.97
CA CYS A 75 5.63 4.44 -12.00
C CYS A 75 7.16 4.44 -12.01
N SER A 76 7.78 4.89 -13.10
CA SER A 76 9.21 5.12 -13.09
C SER A 76 9.58 6.14 -12.01
N ASP A 77 10.76 6.04 -11.45
CA ASP A 77 11.21 6.99 -10.43
C ASP A 77 11.34 8.39 -11.01
N GLU A 78 11.66 8.51 -12.30
CA GLU A 78 11.69 9.78 -13.04
C GLU A 78 10.30 10.42 -13.13
N ASP A 79 9.26 9.65 -13.49
CA ASP A 79 7.88 10.15 -13.54
C ASP A 79 7.38 10.68 -12.19
N ILE A 80 7.73 10.00 -11.10
CA ILE A 80 7.39 10.43 -9.76
C ILE A 80 8.17 11.70 -9.40
N TYR A 81 9.48 11.71 -9.68
CA TYR A 81 10.35 12.85 -9.41
C TYR A 81 9.88 14.13 -10.12
N ASP A 82 9.37 14.02 -11.35
CA ASP A 82 8.80 15.14 -12.13
C ASP A 82 7.58 15.80 -11.44
N ILE A 83 6.90 15.06 -10.56
CA ILE A 83 5.76 15.57 -9.78
C ILE A 83 6.21 16.12 -8.43
N VAL A 84 7.01 15.36 -7.68
CA VAL A 84 7.29 15.64 -6.27
C VAL A 84 8.62 16.36 -6.03
N GLY A 85 9.54 16.35 -6.99
CA GLY A 85 10.91 16.85 -6.81
C GLY A 85 11.63 16.08 -5.71
N ASP A 86 12.39 16.78 -4.88
CA ASP A 86 13.12 16.22 -3.75
C ASP A 86 12.22 15.84 -2.55
N ASN A 87 10.92 16.13 -2.63
CA ASN A 87 9.92 15.88 -1.60
C ASN A 87 10.38 16.25 -0.18
N ASP A 88 10.80 17.51 0.02
CA ASP A 88 11.17 18.07 1.32
C ASP A 88 9.95 18.24 2.27
N THR A 89 9.03 17.30 2.28
CA THR A 89 7.79 17.34 3.05
C THR A 89 7.69 16.15 4.01
N ASN A 90 6.68 16.19 4.89
CA ASN A 90 6.42 15.09 5.80
C ASN A 90 5.57 13.96 5.16
N MET A 91 4.97 14.20 3.98
CA MET A 91 4.20 13.19 3.27
C MET A 91 5.12 12.20 2.58
N LYS A 92 4.94 10.92 2.85
CA LYS A 92 5.71 9.84 2.23
C LYS A 92 5.13 9.42 0.89
N ILE A 93 6.02 9.14 -0.05
CA ILE A 93 5.66 8.67 -1.39
C ILE A 93 5.63 7.14 -1.41
N SER A 94 4.56 6.59 -1.98
CA SER A 94 4.33 5.15 -2.02
C SER A 94 4.07 4.64 -3.43
N VAL A 95 4.45 3.39 -3.67
CA VAL A 95 4.08 2.61 -4.86
C VAL A 95 3.65 1.20 -4.45
N MET A 96 2.85 0.55 -5.30
CA MET A 96 2.45 -0.82 -5.11
C MET A 96 3.24 -1.78 -6.00
N ALA A 97 3.65 -2.91 -5.44
CA ALA A 97 4.32 -4.00 -6.14
C ALA A 97 3.53 -5.30 -5.94
N ASP A 98 2.95 -5.83 -7.03
CA ASP A 98 2.16 -7.06 -7.00
C ASP A 98 3.05 -8.29 -7.15
N VAL A 99 2.87 -9.28 -6.29
CA VAL A 99 3.53 -10.58 -6.42
C VAL A 99 3.16 -11.23 -7.75
N GLY A 100 4.20 -11.59 -8.51
CA GLY A 100 4.04 -12.20 -9.84
C GLY A 100 3.72 -11.22 -10.97
N ARG A 101 3.64 -9.90 -10.69
CA ARG A 101 3.37 -8.86 -11.69
C ARG A 101 4.41 -7.74 -11.70
N THR A 102 5.31 -7.74 -10.73
CA THR A 102 6.45 -6.81 -10.61
C THR A 102 7.74 -7.60 -10.69
N ASP A 103 8.68 -7.19 -11.52
CA ASP A 103 10.07 -7.65 -11.45
C ASP A 103 10.82 -6.80 -10.42
N TYR A 104 10.61 -7.09 -9.14
CA TYR A 104 11.11 -6.27 -8.06
C TYR A 104 12.66 -6.21 -7.99
N LYS A 105 13.35 -7.21 -8.53
CA LYS A 105 14.82 -7.22 -8.55
C LYS A 105 15.40 -6.26 -9.59
N ARG A 106 14.65 -6.01 -10.66
CA ARG A 106 15.02 -5.07 -11.72
C ARG A 106 14.47 -3.68 -11.47
N ASP A 107 13.18 -3.59 -11.05
CA ASP A 107 12.39 -2.36 -11.09
C ASP A 107 12.38 -1.60 -9.75
N ILE A 108 12.95 -2.19 -8.67
CA ILE A 108 13.08 -1.55 -7.36
C ILE A 108 14.57 -1.42 -7.01
N CYS A 109 15.11 -0.21 -7.22
CA CYS A 109 16.50 0.15 -6.93
C CYS A 109 16.71 0.46 -5.43
N GLU A 110 17.91 0.88 -5.04
CA GLU A 110 18.16 1.39 -3.69
C GLU A 110 17.35 2.69 -3.45
N ARG A 111 16.74 2.80 -2.27
CA ARG A 111 15.93 3.96 -1.89
C ARG A 111 16.67 5.30 -1.99
N SER A 112 17.96 5.31 -1.77
CA SER A 112 18.79 6.52 -1.92
C SER A 112 18.75 7.12 -3.32
N ASN A 113 18.32 6.35 -4.33
CA ASN A 113 18.25 6.76 -5.73
C ASN A 113 16.79 6.89 -6.22
N SER A 114 15.81 6.88 -5.31
CA SER A 114 14.39 6.90 -5.63
C SER A 114 13.65 7.95 -4.80
N PRO A 115 12.64 8.64 -5.34
CA PRO A 115 11.76 9.53 -4.58
C PRO A 115 10.76 8.76 -3.70
N VAL A 116 10.69 7.44 -3.82
CA VAL A 116 9.76 6.56 -3.09
C VAL A 116 10.28 6.26 -1.69
N ASP A 117 9.39 6.32 -0.70
CA ASP A 117 9.66 5.96 0.70
C ASP A 117 9.15 4.59 1.07
N LEU A 118 7.99 4.22 0.52
CA LEU A 118 7.23 3.03 0.88
C LEU A 118 6.92 2.16 -0.34
N VAL A 119 7.24 0.88 -0.26
CA VAL A 119 6.75 -0.14 -1.20
C VAL A 119 5.67 -0.98 -0.53
N ARG A 120 4.46 -0.95 -1.09
CA ARG A 120 3.33 -1.75 -0.64
C ARG A 120 3.24 -3.03 -1.47
N VAL A 121 3.58 -4.17 -0.86
CA VAL A 121 3.53 -5.47 -1.53
C VAL A 121 2.11 -6.03 -1.50
N ALA A 122 1.51 -6.26 -2.67
CA ALA A 122 0.18 -6.85 -2.77
C ALA A 122 0.27 -8.34 -3.11
N THR A 123 -0.51 -9.15 -2.40
CA THR A 123 -0.47 -10.61 -2.51
C THR A 123 -1.79 -11.25 -2.08
N TYR A 124 -1.99 -12.50 -2.47
CA TYR A 124 -3.03 -13.36 -1.91
C TYR A 124 -2.44 -14.26 -0.82
N VAL A 125 -3.28 -14.81 0.05
CA VAL A 125 -2.86 -15.69 1.14
C VAL A 125 -1.98 -16.86 0.64
N LYS A 126 -2.29 -17.40 -0.51
CA LYS A 126 -1.53 -18.54 -1.10
C LYS A 126 -0.13 -18.18 -1.59
N THR A 127 0.16 -16.90 -1.81
CA THR A 127 1.44 -16.41 -2.35
C THR A 127 2.27 -15.63 -1.33
N ILE A 128 1.95 -15.74 -0.04
CA ILE A 128 2.68 -15.11 1.07
C ILE A 128 4.19 -15.40 1.06
N PRO A 129 4.68 -16.62 0.81
CA PRO A 129 6.13 -16.85 0.76
C PRO A 129 6.83 -15.98 -0.30
N ALA A 130 6.27 -15.87 -1.50
CA ALA A 130 6.82 -14.99 -2.54
C ALA A 130 6.69 -13.49 -2.21
N ALA A 131 5.65 -13.12 -1.45
CA ALA A 131 5.54 -11.75 -0.92
C ALA A 131 6.65 -11.44 0.08
N ILE A 132 7.00 -12.39 0.93
CA ILE A 132 8.09 -12.22 1.90
C ILE A 132 9.43 -12.01 1.19
N ASP A 133 9.73 -12.78 0.15
CA ASP A 133 10.94 -12.59 -0.66
C ASP A 133 11.02 -11.16 -1.24
N MET A 134 9.89 -10.64 -1.74
CA MET A 134 9.82 -9.27 -2.27
C MET A 134 9.94 -8.23 -1.13
N ILE A 135 9.29 -8.43 0.00
CA ILE A 135 9.37 -7.57 1.19
C ILE A 135 10.81 -7.48 1.70
N GLU A 136 11.50 -8.63 1.83
CA GLU A 136 12.89 -8.69 2.27
C GLU A 136 13.83 -7.95 1.31
N HIS A 137 13.58 -8.10 0.00
CA HIS A 137 14.33 -7.34 -1.00
C HIS A 137 14.11 -5.83 -0.83
N CYS A 138 12.86 -5.36 -0.77
CA CYS A 138 12.55 -3.94 -0.62
C CYS A 138 13.10 -3.36 0.69
N ALA A 139 12.98 -4.08 1.80
CA ALA A 139 13.55 -3.67 3.07
C ALA A 139 15.09 -3.58 3.02
N LYS A 140 15.75 -4.53 2.34
CA LYS A 140 17.21 -4.49 2.11
C LYS A 140 17.63 -3.29 1.26
N MET A 141 16.79 -2.89 0.29
CA MET A 141 17.00 -1.67 -0.50
C MET A 141 16.74 -0.38 0.28
N GLY A 142 16.26 -0.46 1.52
CA GLY A 142 16.08 0.68 2.43
C GLY A 142 14.66 1.26 2.48
N TYR A 143 13.69 0.63 1.83
CA TYR A 143 12.29 1.08 1.84
C TYR A 143 11.55 0.69 3.10
N GLU A 144 10.62 1.54 3.53
CA GLU A 144 9.52 1.09 4.36
C GLU A 144 8.68 0.07 3.55
N THR A 145 8.21 -0.99 4.21
CA THR A 145 7.48 -2.06 3.52
C THR A 145 6.18 -2.38 4.24
N THR A 146 5.14 -2.62 3.46
CA THR A 146 3.86 -3.12 3.96
C THR A 146 3.36 -4.28 3.11
N CYS A 147 2.38 -5.02 3.60
CA CYS A 147 1.77 -6.11 2.88
C CYS A 147 0.25 -5.95 2.79
N ASN A 148 -0.28 -5.91 1.58
CA ASN A 148 -1.69 -5.92 1.28
C ASN A 148 -2.15 -7.35 1.03
N VAL A 149 -2.83 -7.96 2.01
CA VAL A 149 -3.42 -9.30 1.85
C VAL A 149 -4.78 -9.15 1.18
N MET A 150 -4.79 -9.37 -0.14
CA MET A 150 -5.97 -9.16 -0.98
C MET A 150 -7.02 -10.27 -0.79
N ALA A 151 -8.27 -9.93 -1.08
CA ALA A 151 -9.42 -10.84 -1.10
C ALA A 151 -9.55 -11.67 0.20
N VAL A 152 -9.42 -11.01 1.36
CA VAL A 152 -9.46 -11.69 2.67
C VAL A 152 -10.74 -12.51 2.87
N THR A 153 -11.87 -12.11 2.25
CA THR A 153 -13.14 -12.83 2.29
C THR A 153 -13.13 -14.18 1.58
N GLN A 154 -12.14 -14.44 0.72
CA GLN A 154 -11.97 -15.70 0.01
C GLN A 154 -10.99 -16.65 0.72
N ALA A 155 -10.34 -16.20 1.77
CA ALA A 155 -9.36 -17.00 2.50
C ALA A 155 -10.02 -17.75 3.66
N ARG A 156 -9.52 -18.94 3.97
CA ARG A 156 -9.89 -19.63 5.20
C ARG A 156 -9.19 -18.97 6.38
N ARG A 157 -9.85 -18.99 7.55
CA ARG A 157 -9.30 -18.37 8.76
C ARG A 157 -7.94 -18.94 9.15
N GLU A 158 -7.76 -20.25 9.01
CA GLU A 158 -6.50 -20.94 9.33
C GLU A 158 -5.36 -20.46 8.42
N ASP A 159 -5.64 -20.32 7.11
CA ASP A 159 -4.65 -19.85 6.13
C ASP A 159 -4.25 -18.39 6.39
N LEU A 160 -5.22 -17.55 6.81
CA LEU A 160 -4.92 -16.17 7.24
C LEU A 160 -4.05 -16.13 8.50
N LEU A 161 -4.34 -16.96 9.49
CA LEU A 161 -3.54 -17.02 10.72
C LEU A 161 -2.09 -17.46 10.46
N GLU A 162 -1.88 -18.42 9.57
CA GLU A 162 -0.55 -18.84 9.14
C GLU A 162 0.16 -17.72 8.37
N ALA A 163 -0.54 -17.06 7.45
CA ALA A 163 -0.03 -15.92 6.69
C ALA A 163 0.45 -14.79 7.61
N LEU A 164 -0.37 -14.43 8.62
CA LEU A 164 -0.04 -13.39 9.59
C LEU A 164 1.16 -13.79 10.46
N GLU A 165 1.30 -15.07 10.81
CA GLU A 165 2.47 -15.57 11.56
C GLU A 165 3.77 -15.40 10.75
N LEU A 166 3.74 -15.70 9.45
CA LEU A 166 4.88 -15.53 8.56
C LEU A 166 5.20 -14.04 8.34
N LEU A 167 4.18 -13.22 8.05
CA LEU A 167 4.33 -11.78 7.86
C LEU A 167 4.85 -11.09 9.12
N GLY A 168 4.38 -11.47 10.30
CA GLY A 168 4.86 -10.91 11.57
C GLY A 168 6.37 -11.08 11.77
N LYS A 169 6.95 -12.18 11.28
CA LYS A 169 8.39 -12.45 11.33
C LYS A 169 9.20 -11.72 10.26
N SER A 170 8.55 -11.20 9.24
CA SER A 170 9.19 -10.47 8.13
C SER A 170 9.50 -9.01 8.51
N PRO A 171 10.29 -8.27 7.71
CA PRO A 171 10.61 -6.88 7.99
C PRO A 171 9.50 -5.88 7.65
N ILE A 172 8.23 -6.30 7.51
CA ILE A 172 7.12 -5.37 7.27
C ILE A 172 6.89 -4.43 8.45
N HIS A 173 6.34 -3.24 8.18
CA HIS A 173 5.84 -2.30 9.19
C HIS A 173 4.36 -2.51 9.45
N THR A 174 3.57 -2.66 8.39
CA THR A 174 2.12 -2.75 8.45
C THR A 174 1.61 -3.88 7.57
N VAL A 175 0.61 -4.61 8.04
CA VAL A 175 -0.20 -5.52 7.21
C VAL A 175 -1.59 -4.92 7.01
N TYR A 176 -2.09 -4.96 5.76
CA TYR A 176 -3.41 -4.45 5.42
C TYR A 176 -4.43 -5.57 5.24
N ILE A 177 -5.59 -5.37 5.84
CA ILE A 177 -6.81 -6.10 5.53
C ILE A 177 -7.37 -5.48 4.25
N VAL A 178 -7.51 -6.25 3.18
CA VAL A 178 -8.05 -5.73 1.92
C VAL A 178 -9.37 -6.41 1.59
N ASP A 179 -10.46 -5.65 1.71
CA ASP A 179 -11.78 -6.07 1.26
C ASP A 179 -11.95 -5.82 -0.23
N SER A 180 -11.29 -6.63 -1.06
CA SER A 180 -11.22 -6.46 -2.51
C SER A 180 -12.58 -6.49 -3.22
N TYR A 181 -13.63 -6.95 -2.56
CA TYR A 181 -14.96 -7.09 -3.15
C TYR A 181 -15.99 -6.14 -2.52
N GLY A 182 -15.60 -5.35 -1.51
CA GLY A 182 -16.52 -4.50 -0.77
C GLY A 182 -17.66 -5.30 -0.13
N SER A 183 -17.35 -6.50 0.36
CA SER A 183 -18.37 -7.48 0.79
C SER A 183 -18.42 -7.72 2.29
N LEU A 184 -17.51 -7.15 3.06
CA LEU A 184 -17.46 -7.30 4.50
C LEU A 184 -18.52 -6.41 5.19
N TYR A 185 -19.30 -7.03 6.06
CA TYR A 185 -20.20 -6.32 6.98
C TYR A 185 -19.43 -5.80 8.20
N PRO A 186 -19.96 -4.79 8.93
CA PRO A 186 -19.28 -4.18 10.08
C PRO A 186 -18.84 -5.18 11.15
N GLU A 187 -19.60 -6.24 11.38
CA GLU A 187 -19.29 -7.29 12.35
C GLU A 187 -18.10 -8.12 11.88
N GLU A 188 -18.05 -8.46 10.59
CA GLU A 188 -16.96 -9.23 9.99
C GLU A 188 -15.65 -8.42 9.95
N ILE A 189 -15.73 -7.11 9.62
CA ILE A 189 -14.59 -6.19 9.70
C ILE A 189 -14.01 -6.17 11.12
N ARG A 190 -14.87 -6.13 12.15
CA ARG A 190 -14.44 -6.14 13.55
C ARG A 190 -13.69 -7.43 13.88
N ASP A 191 -14.28 -8.57 13.57
CA ASP A 191 -13.71 -9.89 13.87
C ASP A 191 -12.36 -10.10 13.17
N ILE A 192 -12.26 -9.70 11.89
CA ILE A 192 -11.00 -9.77 11.15
C ILE A 192 -9.97 -8.81 11.73
N SER A 193 -10.37 -7.57 12.04
CA SER A 193 -9.47 -6.57 12.61
C SER A 193 -8.92 -7.02 13.96
N ASP A 194 -9.76 -7.56 14.84
CA ASP A 194 -9.33 -8.08 16.14
C ASP A 194 -8.31 -9.21 15.96
N MET A 195 -8.54 -10.12 15.01
CA MET A 195 -7.60 -11.21 14.68
C MET A 195 -6.25 -10.69 14.19
N TYR A 196 -6.25 -9.70 13.29
CA TYR A 196 -5.03 -9.10 12.76
C TYR A 196 -4.26 -8.35 13.86
N LEU A 197 -4.96 -7.53 14.65
CA LEU A 197 -4.37 -6.77 15.76
C LEU A 197 -3.74 -7.70 16.79
N GLU A 198 -4.46 -8.73 17.25
CA GLU A 198 -3.93 -9.72 18.21
C GLU A 198 -2.67 -10.40 17.69
N LYS A 199 -2.63 -10.74 16.39
CA LYS A 199 -1.46 -11.40 15.80
C LYS A 199 -0.30 -10.45 15.61
N MET A 200 -0.55 -9.25 15.10
CA MET A 200 0.51 -8.29 14.76
C MET A 200 1.13 -7.62 15.98
N ASP A 201 0.36 -7.42 17.06
CA ASP A 201 0.85 -6.89 18.33
C ASP A 201 2.03 -7.71 18.88
N LYS A 202 1.99 -9.04 18.75
CA LYS A 202 3.08 -9.96 19.18
C LYS A 202 4.41 -9.65 18.50
N TYR A 203 4.37 -9.03 17.31
CA TYR A 203 5.54 -8.71 16.50
C TYR A 203 5.84 -7.20 16.47
N GLY A 204 5.06 -6.39 17.19
CA GLY A 204 5.16 -4.93 17.16
C GLY A 204 4.87 -4.34 15.77
N LYS A 205 3.97 -4.97 15.00
CA LYS A 205 3.57 -4.54 13.65
C LYS A 205 2.24 -3.81 13.69
N GLN A 206 2.04 -2.90 12.75
CA GLN A 206 0.80 -2.16 12.58
C GLN A 206 -0.20 -2.92 11.68
N VAL A 207 -1.49 -2.56 11.81
CA VAL A 207 -2.57 -3.07 10.96
C VAL A 207 -3.25 -1.89 10.27
N GLY A 208 -3.47 -2.03 8.98
CA GLY A 208 -4.23 -1.08 8.17
C GLY A 208 -5.45 -1.74 7.52
N ILE A 209 -6.36 -0.93 7.02
CA ILE A 209 -7.54 -1.39 6.27
C ILE A 209 -7.55 -0.67 4.92
N HIS A 210 -7.85 -1.43 3.87
CA HIS A 210 -8.15 -0.94 2.54
C HIS A 210 -9.51 -1.51 2.12
N ALA A 211 -10.50 -0.66 2.11
CA ALA A 211 -11.89 -1.03 1.80
C ALA A 211 -12.30 -0.52 0.41
N HIS A 212 -13.16 -1.27 -0.25
CA HIS A 212 -13.81 -0.89 -1.51
C HIS A 212 -15.30 -0.64 -1.32
#